data_521a7b063f3b530c6061fe1ad94a180b
#
_entry.id   521a7b063f3b530c6061fe1ad94a180b
#
_cell.length_a   1.000
_cell.length_b   1.000
_cell.length_c   1.000
_cell.angle_alpha   90.00
_cell.angle_beta   90.00
_cell.angle_gamma   90.00
#
_symmetry.space_group_name_H-M   'P 1'
#
loop_
_entity.id
_entity.type
_entity.pdbx_description
1 polymer ?
#
loop_
_entity_poly.entity_id
_entity_poly.type
_entity_poly.pdbx_seq_one_letter_code
_entity_poly.pdbx_strand_id
1 'polypeptide(L)'
;MKKGIVLVANLKSQWYCENLIFSIRKSGCQLPIRLINFGGEPVNSKKILDEVEFLKVDDFSEDAKVFINNLRSVLTDCPIGFLYRFLAWFSDWDEFIYSDNDIVALMNWERLFDFAKGYDVVYADEEYTTQGIFNYLLPNKIEEIFGDGSLSTAITAGHLLVKKNPKMITDMNAAVDWFKLNPDIPRKHDQSLLHIATLIGDWKLLNLCKPPFNWLSSWSGDYKNSLELIQAIQGCEERKTASFKSWFASLTDENRKPYEQRSLLKNEKVSISHLHYSGRGRIGPEAIDDFMFSSQSNETRMMRFLKVQIADLLYITYIKGQIKRVKRYLNR
;
A
#
# COMPACT_ATOMS: atom_id res chain seq x y z
N MET A 1 21.61 1.10 -14.08
CA MET A 1 20.27 0.54 -13.87
C MET A 1 19.26 1.69 -13.84
N LYS A 2 18.24 1.59 -14.67
CA LYS A 2 17.13 2.57 -14.70
C LYS A 2 16.17 2.29 -13.56
N LYS A 3 15.79 3.34 -12.82
CA LYS A 3 14.89 3.24 -11.66
C LYS A 3 13.75 4.22 -11.77
N GLY A 4 12.58 3.88 -11.20
CA GLY A 4 11.44 4.78 -11.16
C GLY A 4 10.29 4.29 -10.29
N ILE A 5 9.20 5.03 -10.32
CA ILE A 5 7.97 4.75 -9.58
C ILE A 5 6.83 4.57 -10.58
N VAL A 6 6.05 3.51 -10.43
CA VAL A 6 4.84 3.27 -11.22
C VAL A 6 3.62 3.43 -10.33
N LEU A 7 2.69 4.28 -10.75
CA LEU A 7 1.40 4.52 -10.12
C LEU A 7 0.28 4.15 -11.09
N VAL A 8 -0.90 3.88 -10.55
CA VAL A 8 -2.12 3.64 -11.35
C VAL A 8 -3.24 4.51 -10.79
N ALA A 9 -3.81 5.42 -11.60
CA ALA A 9 -4.88 6.30 -11.17
C ALA A 9 -5.83 6.67 -12.31
N ASN A 10 -7.00 7.18 -11.96
CA ASN A 10 -7.98 7.81 -12.85
C ASN A 10 -8.56 9.07 -12.18
N LEU A 11 -9.50 9.72 -12.85
CA LEU A 11 -10.12 10.95 -12.32
C LEU A 11 -10.76 10.75 -10.93
N LYS A 12 -11.33 9.57 -10.64
CA LYS A 12 -11.97 9.30 -9.33
C LYS A 12 -10.96 9.18 -8.20
N SER A 13 -9.75 8.72 -8.48
CA SER A 13 -8.66 8.56 -7.51
C SER A 13 -7.61 9.66 -7.60
N GLN A 14 -7.82 10.67 -8.44
CA GLN A 14 -6.88 11.76 -8.72
C GLN A 14 -6.40 12.47 -7.45
N TRP A 15 -7.31 12.73 -6.52
CA TRP A 15 -6.97 13.42 -5.28
C TRP A 15 -5.97 12.61 -4.42
N TYR A 16 -6.16 11.30 -4.32
CA TYR A 16 -5.19 10.43 -3.64
C TYR A 16 -3.83 10.44 -4.33
N CYS A 17 -3.85 10.39 -5.67
CA CYS A 17 -2.64 10.44 -6.49
C CYS A 17 -1.87 11.77 -6.30
N GLU A 18 -2.57 12.91 -6.21
CA GLU A 18 -1.95 14.22 -5.91
C GLU A 18 -1.23 14.17 -4.55
N ASN A 19 -1.88 13.65 -3.52
CA ASN A 19 -1.31 13.56 -2.18
C ASN A 19 -0.10 12.63 -2.14
N LEU A 20 -0.18 11.49 -2.82
CA LEU A 20 0.94 10.57 -2.92
C LEU A 20 2.15 11.22 -3.59
N ILE A 21 1.98 11.80 -4.78
CA ILE A 21 3.07 12.47 -5.52
C ILE A 21 3.67 13.59 -4.68
N PHE A 22 2.82 14.42 -4.06
CA PHE A 22 3.26 15.46 -3.16
C PHE A 22 4.12 14.91 -2.01
N SER A 23 3.66 13.84 -1.35
CA SER A 23 4.41 13.22 -0.24
C SER A 23 5.73 12.61 -0.70
N ILE A 24 5.78 11.98 -1.87
CA ILE A 24 7.00 11.46 -2.49
C ILE A 24 8.02 12.59 -2.69
N ARG A 25 7.61 13.71 -3.31
CA ARG A 25 8.50 14.85 -3.55
C ARG A 25 8.92 15.53 -2.26
N LYS A 26 7.99 15.67 -1.31
CA LYS A 26 8.25 16.27 0.01
C LYS A 26 9.22 15.44 0.84
N SER A 27 9.25 14.13 0.67
CA SER A 27 10.22 13.24 1.30
C SER A 27 11.64 13.31 0.68
N GLY A 28 11.81 14.12 -0.38
CA GLY A 28 13.07 14.33 -1.09
C GLY A 28 13.34 13.34 -2.22
N CYS A 29 12.40 12.46 -2.55
CA CYS A 29 12.54 11.51 -3.65
C CYS A 29 12.39 12.21 -5.00
N GLN A 30 13.38 12.04 -5.89
CA GLN A 30 13.42 12.64 -7.23
C GLN A 30 13.27 11.62 -8.37
N LEU A 31 12.98 10.36 -8.05
CA LEU A 31 12.77 9.34 -9.06
C LEU A 31 11.70 9.75 -10.08
N PRO A 32 11.87 9.41 -11.36
CA PRO A 32 10.83 9.58 -12.36
C PRO A 32 9.60 8.76 -11.99
N ILE A 33 8.42 9.33 -12.25
CA ILE A 33 7.13 8.70 -11.96
C ILE A 33 6.41 8.43 -13.28
N ARG A 34 5.92 7.22 -13.46
CA ARG A 34 4.98 6.83 -14.50
C ARG A 34 3.61 6.61 -13.91
N LEU A 35 2.62 7.22 -14.52
CA LEU A 35 1.22 7.08 -14.14
C LEU A 35 0.45 6.37 -15.24
N ILE A 36 -0.01 5.17 -14.95
CA ILE A 36 -0.85 4.38 -15.85
C ILE A 36 -2.32 4.70 -15.58
N ASN A 37 -3.13 4.92 -16.61
CA ASN A 37 -4.55 5.12 -16.45
C ASN A 37 -5.24 3.86 -15.88
N PHE A 38 -5.90 4.02 -14.73
CA PHE A 38 -6.63 2.94 -14.03
C PHE A 38 -7.87 2.44 -14.79
N GLY A 39 -8.21 3.09 -15.90
CA GLY A 39 -9.46 2.89 -16.64
C GLY A 39 -10.52 3.97 -16.30
N GLY A 40 -11.45 4.18 -17.19
CA GLY A 40 -12.40 5.29 -17.14
C GLY A 40 -11.74 6.63 -17.51
N GLU A 41 -12.28 7.73 -16.98
CA GLU A 41 -11.76 9.07 -17.27
C GLU A 41 -10.34 9.24 -16.71
N PRO A 42 -9.38 9.73 -17.53
CA PRO A 42 -8.03 9.95 -17.10
C PRO A 42 -7.92 11.09 -16.06
N VAL A 43 -6.82 11.11 -15.33
CA VAL A 43 -6.46 12.25 -14.50
C VAL A 43 -6.35 13.51 -15.35
N ASN A 44 -6.76 14.65 -14.82
CA ASN A 44 -6.70 15.95 -15.49
C ASN A 44 -6.03 17.05 -14.64
N SER A 45 -5.56 16.71 -13.46
CA SER A 45 -4.85 17.62 -12.58
C SER A 45 -3.50 18.01 -13.17
N LYS A 46 -3.29 19.31 -13.37
CA LYS A 46 -2.00 19.83 -13.79
C LYS A 46 -0.88 19.49 -12.81
N LYS A 47 -1.16 19.48 -11.50
CA LYS A 47 -0.19 19.10 -10.46
C LYS A 47 0.35 17.68 -10.63
N ILE A 48 -0.50 16.76 -11.13
CA ILE A 48 -0.06 15.40 -11.44
C ILE A 48 0.70 15.40 -12.76
N LEU A 49 0.11 15.97 -13.80
CA LEU A 49 0.63 15.87 -15.18
C LEU A 49 2.00 16.54 -15.35
N ASP A 50 2.31 17.58 -14.56
CA ASP A 50 3.62 18.22 -14.54
C ASP A 50 4.72 17.35 -13.88
N GLU A 51 4.35 16.32 -13.09
CA GLU A 51 5.26 15.48 -12.30
C GLU A 51 5.46 14.07 -12.85
N VAL A 52 4.63 13.64 -13.82
CA VAL A 52 4.59 12.25 -14.26
C VAL A 52 4.68 12.09 -15.78
N GLU A 53 5.24 10.97 -16.23
CA GLU A 53 5.01 10.45 -17.56
C GLU A 53 3.67 9.69 -17.56
N PHE A 54 2.64 10.25 -18.20
CA PHE A 54 1.32 9.63 -18.25
C PHE A 54 1.25 8.61 -19.38
N LEU A 55 0.84 7.36 -19.05
CA LEU A 55 0.72 6.24 -19.97
C LEU A 55 -0.72 5.73 -20.04
N LYS A 56 -1.17 5.43 -21.26
CA LYS A 56 -2.39 4.66 -21.52
C LYS A 56 -2.03 3.20 -21.69
N VAL A 57 -2.99 2.31 -21.49
CA VAL A 57 -2.79 0.86 -21.72
C VAL A 57 -2.38 0.58 -23.17
N ASP A 58 -2.87 1.40 -24.12
CA ASP A 58 -2.55 1.27 -25.54
C ASP A 58 -1.08 1.57 -25.87
N ASP A 59 -0.37 2.30 -25.01
CA ASP A 59 1.04 2.63 -25.17
C ASP A 59 1.99 1.44 -24.87
N PHE A 60 1.45 0.36 -24.28
CA PHE A 60 2.20 -0.84 -23.95
C PHE A 60 2.26 -1.83 -25.13
N SER A 61 3.25 -2.72 -25.08
CA SER A 61 3.45 -3.77 -26.08
C SER A 61 2.23 -4.72 -26.17
N GLU A 62 2.09 -5.40 -27.30
CA GLU A 62 1.05 -6.41 -27.47
C GLU A 62 1.18 -7.54 -26.43
N ASP A 63 2.39 -7.94 -26.07
CA ASP A 63 2.63 -8.96 -25.03
C ASP A 63 2.06 -8.50 -23.68
N ALA A 64 2.22 -7.22 -23.31
CA ALA A 64 1.63 -6.66 -22.09
C ALA A 64 0.10 -6.70 -22.12
N LYS A 65 -0.51 -6.36 -23.26
CA LYS A 65 -1.97 -6.39 -23.44
C LYS A 65 -2.52 -7.82 -23.38
N VAL A 66 -1.83 -8.76 -24.04
CA VAL A 66 -2.18 -10.19 -23.97
C VAL A 66 -2.07 -10.68 -22.53
N PHE A 67 -1.02 -10.30 -21.81
CA PHE A 67 -0.87 -10.67 -20.41
C PHE A 67 -2.01 -10.13 -19.53
N ILE A 68 -2.41 -8.85 -19.67
CA ILE A 68 -3.56 -8.29 -18.94
C ILE A 68 -4.86 -9.03 -19.26
N ASN A 69 -5.08 -9.42 -20.51
CA ASN A 69 -6.24 -10.21 -20.88
C ASN A 69 -6.22 -11.61 -20.25
N ASN A 70 -5.05 -12.24 -20.15
CA ASN A 70 -4.88 -13.51 -19.44
C ASN A 70 -5.19 -13.37 -17.94
N LEU A 71 -4.69 -12.32 -17.29
CA LEU A 71 -5.04 -12.01 -15.89
C LEU A 71 -6.54 -11.85 -15.71
N ARG A 72 -7.20 -11.10 -16.60
CA ARG A 72 -8.65 -10.85 -16.55
C ARG A 72 -9.47 -12.15 -16.63
N SER A 73 -8.97 -13.16 -17.34
CA SER A 73 -9.66 -14.44 -17.49
C SER A 73 -9.75 -15.24 -16.19
N VAL A 74 -8.86 -15.00 -15.24
CA VAL A 74 -8.79 -15.73 -13.95
C VAL A 74 -9.09 -14.86 -12.73
N LEU A 75 -8.83 -13.55 -12.79
CA LEU A 75 -9.04 -12.60 -11.69
C LEU A 75 -10.39 -11.89 -11.82
N THR A 76 -11.47 -12.65 -11.85
CA THR A 76 -12.83 -12.15 -12.13
C THR A 76 -13.39 -11.24 -11.05
N ASP A 77 -12.89 -11.34 -9.82
CA ASP A 77 -13.33 -10.54 -8.67
C ASP A 77 -12.60 -9.20 -8.59
N CYS A 78 -11.60 -8.99 -9.45
CA CYS A 78 -10.76 -7.81 -9.48
C CYS A 78 -11.26 -6.80 -10.52
N PRO A 79 -11.49 -5.53 -10.16
CA PRO A 79 -11.68 -4.46 -11.14
C PRO A 79 -10.48 -4.38 -12.10
N ILE A 80 -10.74 -4.12 -13.39
CA ILE A 80 -9.69 -4.10 -14.43
C ILE A 80 -8.52 -3.18 -14.07
N GLY A 81 -8.79 -2.06 -13.40
CA GLY A 81 -7.77 -1.11 -12.99
C GLY A 81 -6.73 -1.71 -12.04
N PHE A 82 -7.11 -2.65 -11.16
CA PHE A 82 -6.14 -3.35 -10.31
C PHE A 82 -5.18 -4.22 -11.12
N LEU A 83 -5.60 -4.73 -12.28
CA LEU A 83 -4.75 -5.54 -13.15
C LEU A 83 -3.69 -4.67 -13.83
N TYR A 84 -3.94 -3.38 -14.04
CA TYR A 84 -3.01 -2.47 -14.69
C TYR A 84 -1.73 -2.22 -13.88
N ARG A 85 -1.70 -2.54 -12.57
CA ARG A 85 -0.46 -2.54 -11.79
C ARG A 85 0.61 -3.46 -12.37
N PHE A 86 0.19 -4.58 -12.96
CA PHE A 86 1.10 -5.54 -13.56
C PHE A 86 1.80 -5.02 -14.84
N LEU A 87 1.30 -3.93 -15.44
CA LEU A 87 1.98 -3.25 -16.53
C LEU A 87 3.34 -2.66 -16.10
N ALA A 88 3.56 -2.47 -14.79
CA ALA A 88 4.85 -2.03 -14.27
C ALA A 88 6.01 -2.97 -14.66
N TRP A 89 5.75 -4.27 -14.75
CA TRP A 89 6.77 -5.25 -15.17
C TRP A 89 7.16 -5.17 -16.64
N PHE A 90 6.35 -4.51 -17.47
CA PHE A 90 6.62 -4.26 -18.88
C PHE A 90 7.28 -2.89 -19.13
N SER A 91 7.57 -2.12 -18.07
CA SER A 91 8.36 -0.89 -18.20
C SER A 91 9.80 -1.19 -18.64
N ASP A 92 10.52 -0.18 -19.14
CA ASP A 92 11.95 -0.28 -19.49
C ASP A 92 12.89 -0.05 -18.29
N TRP A 93 12.35 0.02 -17.08
CA TRP A 93 13.15 0.14 -15.85
C TRP A 93 13.64 -1.23 -15.38
N ASP A 94 14.87 -1.24 -14.86
CA ASP A 94 15.49 -2.43 -14.28
C ASP A 94 14.97 -2.70 -12.85
N GLU A 95 14.72 -1.62 -12.11
CA GLU A 95 14.16 -1.63 -10.76
C GLU A 95 13.05 -0.59 -10.66
N PHE A 96 11.94 -0.91 -10.02
CA PHE A 96 10.87 0.04 -9.85
C PHE A 96 10.13 -0.14 -8.51
N ILE A 97 9.54 0.94 -8.04
CA ILE A 97 8.55 0.89 -6.97
C ILE A 97 7.18 0.97 -7.62
N TYR A 98 6.36 -0.05 -7.45
CA TYR A 98 4.92 0.05 -7.67
C TYR A 98 4.27 0.59 -6.40
N SER A 99 3.30 1.50 -6.52
CA SER A 99 2.52 1.98 -5.39
C SER A 99 1.06 2.22 -5.78
N ASP A 100 0.15 1.78 -4.93
CA ASP A 100 -1.25 2.21 -4.95
C ASP A 100 -1.31 3.71 -4.59
N ASN A 101 -2.37 4.38 -4.97
CA ASN A 101 -2.47 5.83 -4.81
C ASN A 101 -3.07 6.28 -3.47
N ASP A 102 -3.65 5.36 -2.68
CA ASP A 102 -4.10 5.60 -1.31
C ASP A 102 -2.96 5.41 -0.27
N ILE A 103 -1.79 5.87 -0.64
CA ILE A 103 -0.55 5.79 0.12
C ILE A 103 0.02 7.20 0.35
N VAL A 104 0.68 7.38 1.48
CA VAL A 104 1.50 8.57 1.80
C VAL A 104 2.94 8.14 2.05
N ALA A 105 3.88 8.71 1.32
CA ALA A 105 5.31 8.47 1.53
C ALA A 105 5.77 9.16 2.83
N LEU A 106 6.43 8.42 3.70
CA LEU A 106 6.93 8.92 4.99
C LEU A 106 8.45 9.04 5.03
N MET A 107 9.14 8.55 4.01
CA MET A 107 10.58 8.68 3.82
C MET A 107 10.93 8.85 2.35
N ASN A 108 12.18 9.21 2.06
CA ASN A 108 12.68 9.18 0.68
C ASN A 108 12.76 7.73 0.17
N TRP A 109 11.92 7.40 -0.81
CA TRP A 109 11.83 6.05 -1.37
C TRP A 109 13.06 5.60 -2.17
N GLU A 110 13.93 6.52 -2.58
CA GLU A 110 15.22 6.13 -3.19
C GLU A 110 16.03 5.22 -2.26
N ARG A 111 15.91 5.41 -0.95
CA ARG A 111 16.60 4.59 0.06
C ARG A 111 16.10 3.14 0.11
N LEU A 112 14.91 2.84 -0.40
CA LEU A 112 14.40 1.46 -0.45
C LEU A 112 15.25 0.59 -1.39
N PHE A 113 15.86 1.18 -2.42
CA PHE A 113 16.72 0.43 -3.34
C PHE A 113 18.01 -0.10 -2.68
N ASP A 114 18.42 0.46 -1.55
CA ASP A 114 19.57 -0.04 -0.79
C ASP A 114 19.30 -1.45 -0.24
N PHE A 115 18.03 -1.80 -0.03
CA PHE A 115 17.59 -3.11 0.45
C PHE A 115 17.37 -4.14 -0.68
N ALA A 116 17.34 -3.72 -1.95
CA ALA A 116 17.10 -4.62 -3.09
C ALA A 116 18.28 -5.57 -3.39
N LYS A 117 19.44 -5.36 -2.75
CA LYS A 117 20.61 -6.21 -2.98
C LYS A 117 20.35 -7.63 -2.50
N GLY A 118 20.26 -8.57 -3.44
CA GLY A 118 20.04 -9.99 -3.13
C GLY A 118 18.58 -10.40 -3.02
N TYR A 119 17.64 -9.48 -3.25
CA TYR A 119 16.20 -9.72 -3.24
C TYR A 119 15.55 -9.31 -4.55
N ASP A 120 14.49 -10.00 -4.91
CA ASP A 120 13.67 -9.72 -6.10
C ASP A 120 12.56 -8.72 -5.78
N VAL A 121 11.99 -8.80 -4.56
CA VAL A 121 10.93 -7.90 -4.08
C VAL A 121 11.21 -7.48 -2.65
N VAL A 122 11.03 -6.18 -2.36
CA VAL A 122 11.12 -5.60 -1.00
C VAL A 122 9.81 -4.88 -0.69
N TYR A 123 9.28 -5.11 0.50
CA TYR A 123 8.04 -4.49 1.00
C TYR A 123 8.10 -4.26 2.51
N ALA A 124 7.14 -3.51 3.06
CA ALA A 124 7.17 -3.08 4.46
C ALA A 124 5.76 -3.00 5.06
N ASP A 125 5.04 -4.12 5.07
CA ASP A 125 3.72 -4.22 5.70
C ASP A 125 3.49 -5.61 6.33
N GLU A 126 2.49 -5.68 7.18
CA GLU A 126 2.03 -6.89 7.83
C GLU A 126 0.55 -7.19 7.55
N GLU A 127 -0.06 -6.50 6.57
CA GLU A 127 -1.47 -6.66 6.21
C GLU A 127 -1.88 -8.13 6.14
N TYR A 128 -1.05 -8.94 5.50
CA TYR A 128 -1.32 -10.35 5.31
C TYR A 128 -1.31 -11.13 6.62
N THR A 129 -0.34 -10.86 7.51
CA THR A 129 -0.22 -11.55 8.80
C THR A 129 -1.28 -11.11 9.79
N THR A 130 -1.66 -9.83 9.77
CA THR A 130 -2.67 -9.26 10.69
C THR A 130 -4.09 -9.69 10.32
N GLN A 131 -4.41 -9.74 9.00
CA GLN A 131 -5.73 -10.17 8.51
C GLN A 131 -5.84 -11.69 8.32
N GLY A 132 -4.75 -12.40 8.51
CA GLY A 132 -4.69 -13.81 8.24
C GLY A 132 -4.73 -14.12 6.73
N ILE A 133 -5.18 -15.32 6.40
CA ILE A 133 -5.07 -15.88 5.05
C ILE A 133 -6.21 -15.37 4.16
N PHE A 134 -6.30 -14.05 4.01
CA PHE A 134 -7.38 -13.39 3.27
C PHE A 134 -7.43 -13.77 1.78
N ASN A 135 -6.27 -14.05 1.19
CA ASN A 135 -6.14 -14.26 -0.25
C ASN A 135 -6.51 -15.68 -0.73
N TYR A 136 -6.90 -16.56 0.17
CA TYR A 136 -7.24 -17.94 -0.18
C TYR A 136 -8.59 -18.37 0.40
N LEU A 137 -9.32 -19.19 -0.36
CA LEU A 137 -10.53 -19.88 0.09
C LEU A 137 -10.15 -21.17 0.85
N LEU A 138 -9.08 -21.83 0.38
CA LEU A 138 -8.55 -23.08 0.98
C LEU A 138 -7.05 -22.89 1.29
N PRO A 139 -6.71 -22.14 2.36
CA PRO A 139 -5.33 -21.79 2.66
C PRO A 139 -4.42 -22.99 2.89
N ASN A 140 -4.90 -24.05 3.60
CA ASN A 140 -4.10 -25.23 3.88
C ASN A 140 -3.61 -25.92 2.59
N LYS A 141 -4.37 -25.79 1.48
CA LYS A 141 -3.95 -26.34 0.19
C LYS A 141 -2.70 -25.67 -0.38
N ILE A 142 -2.40 -24.44 0.01
CA ILE A 142 -1.18 -23.77 -0.41
C ILE A 142 0.04 -24.45 0.22
N GLU A 143 0.00 -24.75 1.51
CA GLU A 143 1.10 -25.45 2.18
C GLU A 143 1.22 -26.91 1.75
N GLU A 144 0.09 -27.60 1.44
CA GLU A 144 0.12 -28.93 0.86
C GLU A 144 0.79 -28.97 -0.52
N ILE A 145 0.61 -27.91 -1.35
CA ILE A 145 1.13 -27.88 -2.73
C ILE A 145 2.56 -27.31 -2.77
N PHE A 146 2.85 -26.25 -2.03
CA PHE A 146 4.11 -25.51 -2.11
C PHE A 146 5.05 -25.76 -0.94
N GLY A 147 4.61 -26.51 0.07
CA GLY A 147 5.38 -26.84 1.27
C GLY A 147 5.08 -25.96 2.47
N ASP A 148 5.48 -26.48 3.64
CA ASP A 148 5.28 -25.81 4.92
C ASP A 148 5.90 -24.39 4.93
N GLY A 149 5.17 -23.45 5.48
CA GLY A 149 5.59 -22.05 5.58
C GLY A 149 5.36 -21.19 4.33
N SER A 150 4.88 -21.77 3.21
CA SER A 150 4.59 -21.02 1.98
C SER A 150 3.57 -19.88 2.21
N LEU A 151 2.59 -20.08 3.10
CA LEU A 151 1.65 -19.01 3.47
C LEU A 151 2.32 -17.81 4.16
N SER A 152 3.39 -18.06 4.91
CA SER A 152 4.13 -17.01 5.63
C SER A 152 4.91 -16.06 4.72
N THR A 153 5.08 -16.44 3.44
CA THR A 153 5.75 -15.63 2.42
C THR A 153 4.79 -14.80 1.59
N ALA A 154 3.51 -14.79 1.94
CA ALA A 154 2.53 -14.01 1.22
C ALA A 154 2.86 -12.51 1.25
N ILE A 155 2.62 -11.84 0.12
CA ILE A 155 2.88 -10.43 -0.07
C ILE A 155 1.60 -9.70 -0.45
N THR A 156 1.55 -8.44 -0.11
CA THR A 156 0.51 -7.53 -0.58
C THR A 156 0.92 -6.90 -1.91
N ALA A 157 -0.04 -6.41 -2.67
CA ALA A 157 0.23 -5.81 -3.97
C ALA A 157 0.24 -4.28 -3.94
N GLY A 158 0.03 -3.65 -2.77
CA GLY A 158 -0.19 -2.21 -2.67
C GLY A 158 1.07 -1.36 -2.80
N HIS A 159 2.22 -1.84 -2.30
CA HIS A 159 3.50 -1.14 -2.42
C HIS A 159 4.66 -2.11 -2.43
N LEU A 160 5.37 -2.16 -3.54
CA LEU A 160 6.43 -3.11 -3.78
C LEU A 160 7.62 -2.43 -4.47
N LEU A 161 8.82 -2.57 -3.92
CA LEU A 161 10.02 -2.39 -4.70
C LEU A 161 10.33 -3.71 -5.42
N VAL A 162 10.46 -3.66 -6.73
CA VAL A 162 10.73 -4.82 -7.58
C VAL A 162 12.07 -4.62 -8.28
N LYS A 163 12.96 -5.59 -8.17
CA LYS A 163 14.12 -5.74 -9.03
C LYS A 163 13.74 -6.68 -10.16
N LYS A 164 13.53 -6.10 -11.34
CA LYS A 164 12.95 -6.82 -12.46
C LYS A 164 13.87 -7.93 -12.96
N ASN A 165 13.29 -9.10 -13.09
CA ASN A 165 13.91 -10.26 -13.74
C ASN A 165 12.98 -10.70 -14.89
N PRO A 166 13.49 -10.95 -16.09
CA PRO A 166 12.69 -11.41 -17.24
C PRO A 166 11.83 -12.64 -16.96
N LYS A 167 12.29 -13.52 -16.06
CA LYS A 167 11.53 -14.71 -15.63
C LYS A 167 10.23 -14.39 -14.92
N MET A 168 10.13 -13.23 -14.25
CA MET A 168 8.94 -12.87 -13.45
C MET A 168 7.65 -12.87 -14.27
N ILE A 169 7.68 -12.42 -15.53
CA ILE A 169 6.50 -12.44 -16.41
C ILE A 169 6.12 -13.89 -16.74
N THR A 170 7.11 -14.76 -16.96
CA THR A 170 6.87 -16.19 -17.17
C THR A 170 6.25 -16.83 -15.93
N ASP A 171 6.76 -16.51 -14.74
CA ASP A 171 6.25 -17.02 -13.47
C ASP A 171 4.80 -16.54 -13.22
N MET A 172 4.48 -15.28 -13.53
CA MET A 172 3.12 -14.75 -13.43
C MET A 172 2.17 -15.42 -14.43
N ASN A 173 2.62 -15.73 -15.66
CA ASN A 173 1.80 -16.52 -16.60
C ASN A 173 1.59 -17.93 -16.09
N ALA A 174 2.61 -18.57 -15.51
CA ALA A 174 2.45 -19.88 -14.87
C ALA A 174 1.46 -19.83 -13.68
N ALA A 175 1.44 -18.72 -12.93
CA ALA A 175 0.43 -18.50 -11.89
C ALA A 175 -0.99 -18.38 -12.48
N VAL A 176 -1.17 -17.73 -13.64
CA VAL A 176 -2.46 -17.71 -14.35
C VAL A 176 -2.90 -19.14 -14.70
N ASP A 177 -2.00 -19.97 -15.20
CA ASP A 177 -2.33 -21.35 -15.55
C ASP A 177 -2.63 -22.19 -14.28
N TRP A 178 -1.89 -21.94 -13.20
CA TRP A 178 -2.19 -22.56 -11.91
C TRP A 178 -3.60 -22.19 -11.40
N PHE A 179 -4.04 -20.94 -11.56
CA PHE A 179 -5.39 -20.50 -11.20
C PHE A 179 -6.48 -21.22 -12.01
N LYS A 180 -6.24 -21.46 -13.31
CA LYS A 180 -7.16 -22.23 -14.16
C LYS A 180 -7.30 -23.67 -13.68
N LEU A 181 -6.21 -24.27 -13.21
CA LEU A 181 -6.17 -25.66 -12.72
C LEU A 181 -6.71 -25.80 -11.28
N ASN A 182 -6.69 -24.71 -10.50
CA ASN A 182 -7.05 -24.72 -9.08
C ASN A 182 -8.07 -23.61 -8.74
N PRO A 183 -9.22 -23.53 -9.42
CA PRO A 183 -10.13 -22.38 -9.36
C PRO A 183 -10.76 -22.15 -7.98
N ASP A 184 -10.78 -23.17 -7.12
CA ASP A 184 -11.45 -23.17 -5.81
C ASP A 184 -10.46 -22.89 -4.64
N ILE A 185 -9.15 -22.80 -4.91
CA ILE A 185 -8.15 -22.58 -3.87
C ILE A 185 -7.90 -21.09 -3.63
N PRO A 186 -7.56 -20.26 -4.64
CA PRO A 186 -7.29 -18.85 -4.44
C PRO A 186 -8.59 -18.02 -4.47
N ARG A 187 -8.58 -16.89 -3.77
CA ARG A 187 -9.47 -15.79 -4.16
C ARG A 187 -9.01 -15.25 -5.51
N LYS A 188 -9.96 -14.91 -6.37
CA LYS A 188 -9.69 -14.42 -7.74
C LYS A 188 -9.26 -12.96 -7.71
N HIS A 189 -8.18 -12.68 -6.98
CA HIS A 189 -7.64 -11.36 -6.68
C HIS A 189 -6.16 -11.25 -7.07
N ASP A 190 -5.67 -10.04 -7.30
CA ASP A 190 -4.31 -9.74 -7.74
C ASP A 190 -3.23 -10.15 -6.72
N GLN A 191 -3.50 -9.99 -5.42
CA GLN A 191 -2.55 -10.38 -4.36
C GLN A 191 -2.31 -11.89 -4.34
N SER A 192 -3.36 -12.69 -4.46
CA SER A 192 -3.22 -14.15 -4.51
C SER A 192 -2.44 -14.61 -5.74
N LEU A 193 -2.67 -13.98 -6.90
CA LEU A 193 -1.92 -14.29 -8.10
C LEU A 193 -0.44 -13.94 -7.94
N LEU A 194 -0.14 -12.77 -7.41
CA LEU A 194 1.23 -12.34 -7.18
C LEU A 194 1.95 -13.28 -6.22
N HIS A 195 1.30 -13.70 -5.13
CA HIS A 195 1.87 -14.66 -4.19
C HIS A 195 2.14 -16.03 -4.85
N ILE A 196 1.20 -16.58 -5.63
CA ILE A 196 1.44 -17.83 -6.37
C ILE A 196 2.61 -17.68 -7.35
N ALA A 197 2.74 -16.52 -8.03
CA ALA A 197 3.87 -16.27 -8.90
C ALA A 197 5.21 -16.27 -8.14
N THR A 198 5.24 -15.71 -6.92
CA THR A 198 6.45 -15.75 -6.08
C THR A 198 6.84 -17.15 -5.67
N LEU A 199 5.85 -18.01 -5.36
CA LEU A 199 6.09 -19.41 -4.99
C LEU A 199 6.57 -20.25 -6.18
N ILE A 200 5.95 -20.09 -7.36
CA ILE A 200 6.35 -20.79 -8.58
C ILE A 200 7.76 -20.37 -9.02
N GLY A 201 8.05 -19.06 -8.93
CA GLY A 201 9.31 -18.49 -9.39
C GLY A 201 10.45 -18.56 -8.37
N ASP A 202 10.18 -18.99 -7.13
CA ASP A 202 11.12 -18.94 -6.01
C ASP A 202 11.75 -17.54 -5.84
N TRP A 203 10.88 -16.49 -5.85
CA TRP A 203 11.35 -15.12 -5.75
C TRP A 203 11.87 -14.83 -4.34
N LYS A 204 13.01 -14.15 -4.26
CA LYS A 204 13.60 -13.74 -2.99
C LYS A 204 12.88 -12.50 -2.46
N LEU A 205 12.11 -12.69 -1.40
CA LEU A 205 11.29 -11.65 -0.77
C LEU A 205 11.99 -11.10 0.47
N LEU A 206 11.91 -9.78 0.66
CA LEU A 206 12.33 -9.11 1.89
C LEU A 206 11.17 -8.28 2.45
N ASN A 207 10.66 -8.69 3.62
CA ASN A 207 9.75 -7.86 4.40
C ASN A 207 10.53 -7.08 5.45
N LEU A 208 10.57 -5.74 5.32
CA LEU A 208 11.28 -4.87 6.26
C LEU A 208 10.63 -4.82 7.65
N CYS A 209 9.39 -5.27 7.81
CA CYS A 209 8.75 -5.40 9.12
C CYS A 209 9.28 -6.60 9.93
N LYS A 210 10.01 -7.51 9.29
CA LYS A 210 10.60 -8.70 9.93
C LYS A 210 12.06 -8.46 10.35
N PRO A 211 12.59 -9.26 11.30
CA PRO A 211 14.01 -9.24 11.64
C PRO A 211 14.91 -9.39 10.40
N PRO A 212 16.06 -8.72 10.35
CA PRO A 212 16.63 -7.88 11.40
C PRO A 212 16.14 -6.42 11.40
N PHE A 213 15.31 -5.99 10.47
CA PHE A 213 14.97 -4.57 10.28
C PHE A 213 13.88 -4.10 11.23
N ASN A 214 12.85 -4.90 11.49
CA ASN A 214 11.74 -4.62 12.41
C ASN A 214 11.08 -3.24 12.21
N TRP A 215 10.87 -2.85 10.94
CA TRP A 215 10.17 -1.62 10.63
C TRP A 215 8.71 -1.69 11.09
N LEU A 216 8.10 -0.54 11.32
CA LEU A 216 6.66 -0.48 11.53
C LEU A 216 5.92 -0.86 10.26
N SER A 217 4.80 -1.58 10.42
CA SER A 217 3.92 -1.88 9.31
C SER A 217 3.39 -0.60 8.67
N SER A 218 3.41 -0.56 7.36
CA SER A 218 2.87 0.55 6.58
C SER A 218 1.34 0.49 6.45
N TRP A 219 0.72 -0.62 6.76
CA TRP A 219 -0.71 -0.77 6.60
C TRP A 219 -1.51 -0.18 7.77
N SER A 220 -2.41 0.76 7.47
CA SER A 220 -3.20 1.46 8.50
C SER A 220 -4.11 0.55 9.31
N GLY A 221 -4.48 -0.62 8.77
CA GLY A 221 -5.32 -1.60 9.46
C GLY A 221 -4.65 -2.29 10.65
N ASP A 222 -3.32 -2.24 10.76
CA ASP A 222 -2.56 -2.78 11.89
C ASP A 222 -2.67 -1.91 13.15
N TYR A 223 -3.26 -0.73 13.02
CA TYR A 223 -3.43 0.23 14.10
C TYR A 223 -4.90 0.34 14.50
N LYS A 224 -5.17 0.39 15.80
CA LYS A 224 -6.57 0.41 16.33
C LYS A 224 -7.31 1.70 15.98
N ASN A 225 -6.57 2.80 15.87
CA ASN A 225 -7.11 4.13 15.59
C ASN A 225 -5.99 5.09 15.16
N SER A 226 -6.38 6.28 14.71
CA SER A 226 -5.47 7.34 14.27
C SER A 226 -4.45 7.76 15.31
N LEU A 227 -4.81 7.75 16.59
CA LEU A 227 -3.90 8.14 17.66
C LEU A 227 -2.76 7.15 17.82
N GLU A 228 -3.07 5.84 17.82
CA GLU A 228 -2.05 4.78 17.89
C GLU A 228 -1.07 4.88 16.72
N LEU A 229 -1.59 5.12 15.50
CA LEU A 229 -0.78 5.32 14.33
C LEU A 229 0.13 6.55 14.44
N ILE A 230 -0.41 7.69 14.86
CA ILE A 230 0.37 8.92 15.04
C ILE A 230 1.45 8.72 16.10
N GLN A 231 1.15 8.03 17.19
CA GLN A 231 2.11 7.69 18.23
C GLN A 231 3.22 6.78 17.70
N ALA A 232 2.86 5.77 16.91
CA ALA A 232 3.82 4.88 16.27
C ALA A 232 4.77 5.67 15.34
N ILE A 233 4.23 6.56 14.51
CA ILE A 233 5.02 7.40 13.60
C ILE A 233 5.90 8.39 14.37
N GLN A 234 5.43 8.96 15.46
CA GLN A 234 6.19 9.92 16.28
C GLN A 234 7.25 9.26 17.16
N GLY A 235 7.31 7.93 17.20
CA GLY A 235 8.27 7.19 18.04
C GLY A 235 8.04 7.40 19.53
N CYS A 236 6.81 7.65 19.96
CA CYS A 236 6.47 7.73 21.38
C CYS A 236 6.61 6.36 22.02
N GLU A 237 7.64 6.15 22.84
CA GLU A 237 7.90 4.89 23.52
C GLU A 237 6.79 4.47 24.50
N GLU A 238 5.98 5.41 24.96
CA GLU A 238 4.84 5.14 25.83
C GLU A 238 3.60 4.77 25.02
N ARG A 239 3.51 3.53 24.59
CA ARG A 239 2.23 2.90 24.15
C ARG A 239 1.17 2.88 25.26
N LYS A 240 1.51 3.33 26.46
CA LYS A 240 0.62 3.41 27.62
C LYS A 240 0.07 4.82 27.77
N THR A 241 -1.20 5.00 27.38
CA THR A 241 -2.03 6.13 27.80
C THR A 241 -1.51 7.53 27.49
N ALA A 242 -1.18 7.84 26.25
CA ALA A 242 -1.21 9.23 25.85
C ALA A 242 -2.66 9.70 26.00
N SER A 243 -2.93 10.45 27.06
CA SER A 243 -4.25 11.00 27.27
C SER A 243 -4.55 11.98 26.14
N PHE A 244 -5.81 12.11 25.77
CA PHE A 244 -6.29 13.17 24.86
C PHE A 244 -5.69 14.54 25.22
N LYS A 245 -5.42 14.81 26.50
CA LYS A 245 -4.75 16.01 27.00
C LYS A 245 -3.31 16.18 26.50
N SER A 246 -2.48 15.14 26.55
CA SER A 246 -1.07 15.25 26.11
C SER A 246 -0.97 15.39 24.61
N TRP A 247 -1.87 14.75 23.88
CA TRP A 247 -1.96 14.90 22.43
C TRP A 247 -2.46 16.31 22.06
N PHE A 248 -3.52 16.80 22.71
CA PHE A 248 -4.05 18.16 22.50
C PHE A 248 -3.01 19.23 22.83
N ALA A 249 -2.28 19.10 23.95
CA ALA A 249 -1.16 19.97 24.28
C ALA A 249 -0.08 19.96 23.18
N SER A 250 0.17 18.81 22.57
CA SER A 250 1.11 18.70 21.48
C SER A 250 0.67 19.41 20.20
N LEU A 251 -0.63 19.57 19.95
CA LEU A 251 -1.19 20.31 18.80
C LEU A 251 -1.19 21.82 18.99
N THR A 252 -1.30 22.28 20.23
CA THR A 252 -1.40 23.71 20.58
C THR A 252 -0.06 24.36 20.91
N ASP A 253 1.04 23.60 20.87
CA ASP A 253 2.39 24.13 21.10
C ASP A 253 2.80 25.05 19.94
N GLU A 254 2.78 26.36 20.19
CA GLU A 254 3.14 27.42 19.20
C GLU A 254 4.60 27.31 18.74
N ASN A 255 5.48 26.65 19.50
CA ASN A 255 6.88 26.42 19.14
C ASN A 255 7.08 25.21 18.23
N ARG A 256 6.00 24.61 17.72
CA ARG A 256 6.08 23.51 16.76
C ARG A 256 6.75 23.98 15.48
N LYS A 257 8.00 23.58 15.27
CA LYS A 257 8.68 23.74 14.00
C LYS A 257 7.90 23.00 12.90
N PRO A 258 7.82 23.57 11.69
CA PRO A 258 7.26 22.87 10.55
C PRO A 258 7.87 21.48 10.39
N TYR A 259 7.09 20.54 9.89
CA TYR A 259 7.50 19.15 9.66
C TYR A 259 8.86 19.02 8.94
N GLU A 260 9.19 19.95 8.04
CA GLU A 260 10.47 20.01 7.32
C GLU A 260 11.72 20.01 8.23
N GLN A 261 11.57 20.45 9.47
CA GLN A 261 12.66 20.51 10.45
C GLN A 261 12.60 19.39 11.48
N ARG A 262 11.60 18.51 11.42
CA ARG A 262 11.49 17.31 12.25
C ARG A 262 11.84 16.13 11.38
N SER A 263 12.93 15.46 11.68
CA SER A 263 13.03 14.05 11.33
C SER A 263 11.75 13.39 11.82
N LEU A 264 10.97 12.76 10.92
CA LEU A 264 9.81 11.95 11.28
C LEU A 264 10.14 10.95 12.37
N LEU A 265 11.38 10.61 12.43
CA LEU A 265 12.00 9.61 13.25
C LEU A 265 13.00 10.28 14.17
N LYS A 266 12.52 11.00 15.22
CA LYS A 266 13.39 11.39 16.32
C LYS A 266 13.97 10.18 17.05
N ASN A 267 13.36 9.04 16.89
CA ASN A 267 13.85 7.78 17.41
C ASN A 267 14.49 7.01 16.24
N GLU A 268 15.81 6.99 16.16
CA GLU A 268 16.59 6.25 15.17
C GLU A 268 16.26 4.74 15.14
N LYS A 269 15.50 4.27 16.13
CA LYS A 269 15.09 2.86 16.28
C LYS A 269 13.84 2.47 15.54
N VAL A 270 13.06 3.41 14.99
CA VAL A 270 11.78 3.11 14.34
C VAL A 270 11.78 3.63 12.91
N SER A 271 11.66 2.74 11.94
CA SER A 271 11.55 3.08 10.52
C SER A 271 10.17 2.70 9.99
N ILE A 272 9.64 3.51 9.09
CA ILE A 272 8.42 3.26 8.33
C ILE A 272 8.58 3.90 6.95
N SER A 273 8.27 3.15 5.89
CA SER A 273 8.47 3.64 4.52
C SER A 273 7.34 4.53 4.03
N HIS A 274 6.11 4.17 4.36
CA HIS A 274 4.90 4.81 3.88
C HIS A 274 3.74 4.44 4.81
N LEU A 275 2.58 5.01 4.55
CA LEU A 275 1.34 4.62 5.17
C LEU A 275 0.31 4.31 4.10
N HIS A 276 -0.26 3.13 4.14
CA HIS A 276 -1.22 2.60 3.18
C HIS A 276 -2.62 2.52 3.80
N TYR A 277 -3.58 3.17 3.18
CA TYR A 277 -4.96 3.28 3.64
C TYR A 277 -5.90 2.29 2.94
N SER A 278 -5.39 1.13 2.57
CA SER A 278 -6.13 0.15 1.77
C SER A 278 -7.53 -0.11 2.32
N GLY A 279 -8.48 -0.15 1.43
CA GLY A 279 -9.87 -0.38 1.76
C GLY A 279 -10.54 0.87 2.37
N ARG A 280 -11.61 0.65 3.13
CA ARG A 280 -12.26 1.72 3.91
C ARG A 280 -11.49 1.92 5.21
N GLY A 281 -10.23 2.36 5.08
CA GLY A 281 -9.36 2.63 6.20
C GLY A 281 -10.05 3.50 7.25
N ARG A 282 -9.76 3.26 8.51
CA ARG A 282 -10.31 3.99 9.66
C ARG A 282 -9.84 5.44 9.70
N ILE A 283 -8.88 5.80 8.87
CA ILE A 283 -8.25 7.12 8.83
C ILE A 283 -8.21 7.54 7.37
N GLY A 284 -8.83 8.68 7.04
CA GLY A 284 -8.70 9.24 5.70
C GLY A 284 -7.28 9.79 5.48
N PRO A 285 -6.74 9.68 4.26
CA PRO A 285 -5.43 10.27 3.92
C PRO A 285 -5.34 11.73 4.32
N GLU A 286 -6.43 12.50 4.19
CA GLU A 286 -6.52 13.92 4.54
C GLU A 286 -6.05 14.22 5.96
N ALA A 287 -6.37 13.34 6.90
CA ALA A 287 -6.05 13.57 8.30
C ALA A 287 -4.55 13.49 8.56
N ILE A 288 -3.85 12.62 7.86
CA ILE A 288 -2.41 12.48 8.00
C ILE A 288 -1.67 13.49 7.16
N ASP A 289 -2.11 13.76 5.95
CA ASP A 289 -1.54 14.81 5.11
C ASP A 289 -1.60 16.14 5.84
N ASP A 290 -2.73 16.48 6.44
CA ASP A 290 -2.88 17.70 7.21
C ASP A 290 -1.99 17.72 8.46
N PHE A 291 -1.90 16.59 9.16
CA PHE A 291 -1.07 16.47 10.34
C PHE A 291 0.43 16.55 10.00
N MET A 292 0.81 15.90 8.90
CA MET A 292 2.21 15.71 8.54
C MET A 292 2.78 16.83 7.67
N PHE A 293 2.00 17.40 6.77
CA PHE A 293 2.50 18.22 5.67
C PHE A 293 1.91 19.64 5.58
N SER A 294 0.86 19.96 6.35
CA SER A 294 0.18 21.23 6.15
C SER A 294 0.82 22.38 6.90
N SER A 295 0.87 23.55 6.23
CA SER A 295 1.12 24.87 6.81
C SER A 295 -0.14 25.50 7.42
N GLN A 296 -1.22 24.74 7.59
CA GLN A 296 -2.51 25.27 8.03
C GLN A 296 -2.50 25.65 9.50
N SER A 297 -3.41 26.56 9.88
CA SER A 297 -3.57 27.01 11.25
C SER A 297 -3.90 25.85 12.20
N ASN A 298 -3.50 25.99 13.47
CA ASN A 298 -3.79 24.99 14.51
C ASN A 298 -5.29 24.70 14.64
N GLU A 299 -6.15 25.70 14.42
CA GLU A 299 -7.61 25.58 14.46
C GLU A 299 -8.12 24.64 13.35
N THR A 300 -7.64 24.81 12.12
CA THR A 300 -8.01 23.95 10.99
C THR A 300 -7.56 22.51 11.21
N ARG A 301 -6.37 22.31 11.75
CA ARG A 301 -5.84 20.98 12.10
C ARG A 301 -6.68 20.30 13.18
N MET A 302 -7.06 21.04 14.21
CA MET A 302 -7.92 20.55 15.27
C MET A 302 -9.30 20.13 14.75
N MET A 303 -9.92 20.97 13.90
CA MET A 303 -11.22 20.67 13.32
C MET A 303 -11.19 19.43 12.43
N ARG A 304 -10.12 19.22 11.66
CA ARG A 304 -9.97 18.02 10.82
C ARG A 304 -9.73 16.77 11.67
N PHE A 305 -8.89 16.88 12.70
CA PHE A 305 -8.72 15.77 13.65
C PHE A 305 -10.04 15.37 14.31
N LEU A 306 -10.83 16.33 14.77
CA LEU A 306 -12.15 16.04 15.33
C LEU A 306 -13.07 15.35 14.32
N LYS A 307 -13.06 15.77 13.06
CA LYS A 307 -13.80 15.09 11.98
C LYS A 307 -13.37 13.63 11.80
N VAL A 308 -12.07 13.36 11.84
CA VAL A 308 -11.54 12.00 11.75
C VAL A 308 -11.94 11.16 12.95
N GLN A 309 -11.83 11.68 14.17
CA GLN A 309 -12.25 10.96 15.37
C GLN A 309 -13.77 10.65 15.36
N ILE A 310 -14.56 11.58 14.86
CA ILE A 310 -16.02 11.37 14.68
C ILE A 310 -16.26 10.30 13.60
N ALA A 311 -15.55 10.36 12.49
CA ALA A 311 -15.65 9.37 11.42
C ALA A 311 -15.23 7.96 11.90
N ASP A 312 -14.14 7.85 12.66
CA ASP A 312 -13.69 6.60 13.28
C ASP A 312 -14.75 6.06 14.26
N LEU A 313 -15.33 6.93 15.08
CA LEU A 313 -16.38 6.54 16.02
C LEU A 313 -17.65 6.04 15.30
N LEU A 314 -18.06 6.74 14.25
CA LEU A 314 -19.21 6.37 13.42
C LEU A 314 -18.95 5.05 12.68
N TYR A 315 -17.74 4.84 12.18
CA TYR A 315 -17.36 3.60 11.52
C TYR A 315 -17.37 2.41 12.47
N ILE A 316 -16.82 2.55 13.69
CA ILE A 316 -16.88 1.51 14.74
C ILE A 316 -18.31 1.18 15.09
N THR A 317 -19.17 2.20 15.20
CA THR A 317 -20.60 2.03 15.52
C THR A 317 -21.34 1.32 14.39
N TYR A 318 -21.02 1.68 13.14
CA TYR A 318 -21.57 1.05 11.94
C TYR A 318 -21.18 -0.43 11.84
N ILE A 319 -19.88 -0.76 11.99
CA ILE A 319 -19.41 -2.15 11.96
C ILE A 319 -20.02 -2.99 13.08
N LYS A 320 -20.06 -2.47 14.32
CA LYS A 320 -20.73 -3.16 15.43
C LYS A 320 -22.21 -3.42 15.13
N GLY A 321 -22.86 -2.49 14.44
CA GLY A 321 -24.25 -2.63 13.97
C GLY A 321 -24.40 -3.75 12.93
N GLN A 322 -23.48 -3.84 11.96
CA GLN A 322 -23.49 -4.90 10.93
C GLN A 322 -23.22 -6.29 11.53
N ILE A 323 -22.24 -6.40 12.43
CA ILE A 323 -21.93 -7.66 13.14
C ILE A 323 -23.15 -8.13 13.96
N LYS A 324 -23.86 -7.21 14.62
CA LYS A 324 -25.11 -7.56 15.34
C LYS A 324 -26.20 -8.05 14.37
N ARG A 325 -26.31 -7.47 13.18
CA ARG A 325 -27.27 -7.92 12.14
C ARG A 325 -26.93 -9.32 11.64
N VAL A 326 -25.66 -9.58 11.30
CA VAL A 326 -25.20 -10.90 10.84
C VAL A 326 -25.43 -11.97 11.94
N LYS A 327 -25.07 -11.68 13.19
CA LYS A 327 -25.34 -12.61 14.31
C LYS A 327 -26.82 -12.90 14.51
N ARG A 328 -27.73 -11.93 14.29
CA ARG A 328 -29.18 -12.20 14.34
C ARG A 328 -29.68 -13.05 13.16
N TYR A 329 -29.01 -12.96 12.01
CA TYR A 329 -29.35 -13.78 10.85
C TYR A 329 -28.89 -15.24 11.00
N LEU A 330 -27.72 -15.44 11.63
CA LEU A 330 -27.15 -16.77 11.87
C LEU A 330 -27.81 -17.51 13.05
N ASN A 331 -28.52 -16.80 13.93
CA ASN A 331 -29.24 -17.36 15.07
C ASN A 331 -30.77 -17.52 14.83
N ARG A 332 -31.21 -17.37 13.57
CA ARG A 332 -32.53 -17.71 13.07
C ARG A 332 -32.44 -18.90 12.10
#